data_cbc7cd9f638546571b5f7f7980ecf253
#
_entry.id   cbc7cd9f638546571b5f7f7980ecf253
#
_cell.length_a   1.000
_cell.length_b   1.000
_cell.length_c   1.000
_cell.angle_alpha   90.00
_cell.angle_beta   90.00
_cell.angle_gamma   90.00
#
_symmetry.space_group_name_H-M   'P 1'
#
loop_
_entity.id
_entity.type
_entity.pdbx_description
1 polymer ?
#
loop_
_entity_poly.entity_id
_entity_poly.type
_entity_poly.pdbx_seq_one_letter_code
_entity_poly.pdbx_strand_id
1 'polypeptide(L)'
;MSITVTNLSKNYGAQKVVNNISFSINKGEIVGFLGPNGAGKSTTMKMITGYLQADGGAAQVCGITVHINNNETKSKIGYLPEANPLYVDMYVREYLAFVGSIHNIETSKQKIEEIINTVGLTLEANKKISQLSKGYKQRVGLAAA
;
A
#
# COMPACT_ATOMS: atom_id res chain seq x y z
N MET A 1 -14.52 4.86 -11.95
CA MET A 1 -14.00 5.26 -10.63
C MET A 1 -12.92 4.25 -10.22
N SER A 2 -11.82 4.71 -9.61
CA SER A 2 -10.79 3.80 -9.14
C SER A 2 -11.08 3.28 -7.73
N ILE A 3 -11.64 4.13 -6.85
CA ILE A 3 -12.02 3.76 -5.50
C ILE A 3 -13.42 4.30 -5.22
N THR A 4 -14.28 3.48 -4.65
CA THR A 4 -15.60 3.88 -4.15
C THR A 4 -15.77 3.34 -2.75
N VAL A 5 -16.11 4.22 -1.82
CA VAL A 5 -16.37 3.89 -0.42
C VAL A 5 -17.80 4.30 -0.09
N THR A 6 -18.58 3.39 0.46
CA THR A 6 -20.00 3.62 0.76
C THR A 6 -20.29 3.20 2.21
N ASN A 7 -20.70 4.17 3.04
CA ASN A 7 -21.11 3.99 4.43
C ASN A 7 -20.12 3.19 5.28
N LEU A 8 -18.82 3.30 5.00
CA LEU A 8 -17.77 2.50 5.62
C LEU A 8 -17.66 2.82 7.11
N SER A 9 -17.66 1.79 7.92
CA SER A 9 -17.64 1.91 9.39
C SER A 9 -16.73 0.88 10.02
N LYS A 10 -16.06 1.28 11.13
CA LYS A 10 -15.20 0.39 11.93
C LYS A 10 -15.28 0.76 13.41
N ASN A 11 -15.49 -0.26 14.25
CA ASN A 11 -15.49 -0.14 15.70
C ASN A 11 -14.34 -0.99 16.29
N TYR A 12 -13.76 -0.53 17.39
CA TYR A 12 -12.89 -1.31 18.26
C TYR A 12 -13.52 -1.34 19.66
N GLY A 13 -14.18 -2.44 19.99
CA GLY A 13 -15.03 -2.50 21.17
C GLY A 13 -16.14 -1.44 21.11
N ALA A 14 -16.25 -0.61 22.13
CA ALA A 14 -17.22 0.49 22.18
C ALA A 14 -16.81 1.74 21.39
N GLN A 15 -15.54 1.83 20.94
CA GLN A 15 -15.05 3.01 20.24
C GLN A 15 -15.32 2.91 18.72
N LYS A 16 -16.10 3.86 18.20
CA LYS A 16 -16.33 4.02 16.76
C LYS A 16 -15.16 4.82 16.15
N VAL A 17 -14.27 4.14 15.44
CA VAL A 17 -13.05 4.74 14.86
C VAL A 17 -13.29 5.28 13.45
N VAL A 18 -14.12 4.61 12.67
CA VAL A 18 -14.60 5.10 11.37
C VAL A 18 -16.12 5.04 11.40
N ASN A 19 -16.77 6.16 11.11
CA ASN A 19 -18.22 6.29 11.25
C ASN A 19 -18.87 6.73 9.93
N ASN A 20 -19.41 5.76 9.20
CA ASN A 20 -20.30 5.97 8.06
C ASN A 20 -19.74 6.94 7.01
N ILE A 21 -18.48 6.75 6.59
CA ILE A 21 -17.86 7.60 5.58
C ILE A 21 -18.16 7.09 4.17
N SER A 22 -18.38 8.04 3.26
CA SER A 22 -18.60 7.75 1.83
C SER A 22 -17.85 8.76 0.97
N PHE A 23 -17.13 8.26 -0.03
CA PHE A 23 -16.44 9.07 -1.02
C PHE A 23 -16.08 8.24 -2.25
N SER A 24 -15.69 8.91 -3.33
CA SER A 24 -15.20 8.26 -4.53
C SER A 24 -13.97 8.99 -5.08
N ILE A 25 -13.06 8.25 -5.69
CA ILE A 25 -11.85 8.76 -6.33
C ILE A 25 -11.84 8.23 -7.76
N ASN A 26 -11.61 9.12 -8.73
CA ASN A 26 -11.55 8.76 -10.14
C ASN A 26 -10.11 8.34 -10.54
N LYS A 27 -10.01 7.72 -11.71
CA LYS A 27 -8.71 7.36 -12.27
C LYS A 27 -7.90 8.61 -12.58
N GLY A 28 -6.62 8.62 -12.17
CA GLY A 28 -5.69 9.72 -12.40
C GLY A 28 -5.74 10.84 -11.34
N GLU A 29 -6.63 10.76 -10.36
CA GLU A 29 -6.67 11.72 -9.26
C GLU A 29 -5.62 11.40 -8.19
N ILE A 30 -5.01 12.46 -7.63
CA ILE A 30 -4.18 12.40 -6.42
C ILE A 30 -4.99 13.03 -5.30
N VAL A 31 -5.33 12.24 -4.29
CA VAL A 31 -6.20 12.66 -3.20
C VAL A 31 -5.49 12.60 -1.86
N GLY A 32 -5.52 13.70 -1.10
CA GLY A 32 -5.06 13.76 0.29
C GLY A 32 -6.17 13.35 1.25
N PHE A 33 -5.89 12.36 2.12
CA PHE A 33 -6.80 11.97 3.20
C PHE A 33 -6.33 12.62 4.51
N LEU A 34 -6.93 13.75 4.88
CA LEU A 34 -6.47 14.62 5.96
C LEU A 34 -7.32 14.44 7.22
N GLY A 35 -6.74 14.75 8.36
CA GLY A 35 -7.40 14.72 9.66
C GLY A 35 -6.41 14.60 10.82
N PRO A 36 -6.82 14.85 12.07
CA PRO A 36 -5.97 14.74 13.25
C PRO A 36 -5.52 13.29 13.50
N ASN A 37 -4.54 13.10 14.39
CA ASN A 37 -4.16 11.77 14.85
C ASN A 37 -5.34 11.10 15.58
N GLY A 38 -5.54 9.81 15.31
CA GLY A 38 -6.69 9.08 15.86
C GLY A 38 -8.00 9.22 15.06
N ALA A 39 -8.07 10.05 14.02
CA ALA A 39 -9.29 10.25 13.20
C ALA A 39 -9.66 9.06 12.28
N GLY A 40 -9.00 7.90 12.42
CA GLY A 40 -9.34 6.71 11.63
C GLY A 40 -8.71 6.64 10.24
N LYS A 41 -7.79 7.55 9.86
CA LYS A 41 -7.16 7.59 8.53
C LYS A 41 -6.49 6.25 8.15
N SER A 42 -5.58 5.78 8.99
CA SER A 42 -4.87 4.50 8.74
C SER A 42 -5.81 3.30 8.77
N THR A 43 -6.85 3.34 9.60
CA THR A 43 -7.90 2.31 9.67
C THR A 43 -8.69 2.28 8.36
N THR A 44 -9.08 3.44 7.83
CA THR A 44 -9.76 3.56 6.54
C THR A 44 -8.90 3.01 5.40
N MET A 45 -7.60 3.38 5.34
CA MET A 45 -6.67 2.84 4.34
C MET A 45 -6.55 1.32 4.43
N LYS A 46 -6.42 0.75 5.64
CA LYS A 46 -6.38 -0.71 5.84
C LYS A 46 -7.67 -1.41 5.38
N MET A 47 -8.84 -0.78 5.52
CA MET A 47 -10.09 -1.33 5.01
C MET A 47 -10.16 -1.29 3.49
N ILE A 48 -9.76 -0.17 2.86
CA ILE A 48 -9.75 -0.01 1.40
C ILE A 48 -8.77 -0.98 0.73
N THR A 49 -7.64 -1.27 1.39
CA THR A 49 -6.63 -2.20 0.87
C THR A 49 -6.93 -3.67 1.18
N GLY A 50 -8.04 -3.97 1.87
CA GLY A 50 -8.40 -5.34 2.25
C GLY A 50 -7.52 -5.94 3.35
N TYR A 51 -6.76 -5.10 4.06
CA TYR A 51 -5.96 -5.53 5.21
C TYR A 51 -6.79 -5.68 6.48
N LEU A 52 -7.90 -4.97 6.58
CA LEU A 52 -8.82 -4.95 7.71
C LEU A 52 -10.27 -5.06 7.22
N GLN A 53 -11.07 -5.92 7.85
CA GLN A 53 -12.50 -6.02 7.57
C GLN A 53 -13.25 -4.82 8.13
N ALA A 54 -14.12 -4.20 7.33
CA ALA A 54 -15.09 -3.24 7.80
C ALA A 54 -16.20 -3.92 8.60
N ASP A 55 -16.78 -3.21 9.57
CA ASP A 55 -17.94 -3.69 10.33
C ASP A 55 -19.27 -3.29 9.66
N GLY A 56 -19.22 -2.28 8.79
CA GLY A 56 -20.37 -1.83 7.99
C GLY A 56 -19.94 -1.10 6.74
N GLY A 57 -20.84 -1.04 5.77
CA GLY A 57 -20.59 -0.45 4.47
C GLY A 57 -19.71 -1.31 3.57
N ALA A 58 -19.18 -0.71 2.50
CA ALA A 58 -18.34 -1.39 1.53
C ALA A 58 -17.29 -0.45 0.93
N ALA A 59 -16.17 -1.03 0.50
CA ALA A 59 -15.20 -0.38 -0.37
C ALA A 59 -15.07 -1.18 -1.66
N GLN A 60 -14.87 -0.48 -2.79
CA GLN A 60 -14.57 -1.07 -4.08
C GLN A 60 -13.31 -0.45 -4.66
N VAL A 61 -12.48 -1.27 -5.29
CA VAL A 61 -11.30 -0.85 -6.04
C VAL A 61 -11.43 -1.37 -7.46
N CYS A 62 -11.37 -0.47 -8.43
CA CYS A 62 -11.58 -0.79 -9.85
C CYS A 62 -12.92 -1.55 -10.12
N GLY A 63 -13.98 -1.23 -9.36
CA GLY A 63 -15.28 -1.88 -9.46
C GLY A 63 -15.40 -3.21 -8.72
N ILE A 64 -14.33 -3.71 -8.12
CA ILE A 64 -14.29 -4.98 -7.40
C ILE A 64 -14.46 -4.71 -5.91
N THR A 65 -15.40 -5.38 -5.26
CA THR A 65 -15.62 -5.22 -3.81
C THR A 65 -14.46 -5.79 -3.02
N VAL A 66 -13.97 -4.98 -2.09
CA VAL A 66 -12.83 -5.33 -1.23
C VAL A 66 -13.26 -6.30 -0.14
N HIS A 67 -12.57 -7.44 -0.05
CA HIS A 67 -12.67 -8.40 1.05
C HIS A 67 -11.26 -8.85 1.46
N ILE A 68 -11.08 -9.25 2.73
CA ILE A 68 -9.77 -9.68 3.27
C ILE A 68 -9.14 -10.80 2.42
N ASN A 69 -9.96 -11.75 1.95
CA ASN A 69 -9.50 -12.92 1.20
C ASN A 69 -9.55 -12.73 -0.32
N ASN A 70 -9.84 -11.51 -0.81
CA ASN A 70 -9.92 -11.26 -2.25
C ASN A 70 -8.56 -10.84 -2.80
N ASN A 71 -7.85 -11.77 -3.41
CA ASN A 71 -6.55 -11.50 -4.03
C ASN A 71 -6.67 -10.67 -5.31
N GLU A 72 -7.83 -10.65 -5.97
CA GLU A 72 -8.05 -9.87 -7.17
C GLU A 72 -7.98 -8.35 -6.89
N THR A 73 -8.58 -7.89 -5.78
CA THR A 73 -8.44 -6.49 -5.37
C THR A 73 -7.02 -6.15 -4.93
N LYS A 74 -6.36 -7.06 -4.21
CA LYS A 74 -4.98 -6.84 -3.74
C LYS A 74 -3.99 -6.70 -4.91
N SER A 75 -4.18 -7.43 -6.00
CA SER A 75 -3.33 -7.30 -7.20
C SER A 75 -3.48 -5.97 -7.96
N LYS A 76 -4.49 -5.17 -7.62
CA LYS A 76 -4.75 -3.84 -8.21
C LYS A 76 -4.26 -2.69 -7.34
N ILE A 77 -3.70 -2.99 -6.16
CA ILE A 77 -3.36 -1.98 -5.13
C ILE A 77 -1.87 -2.09 -4.80
N GLY A 78 -1.12 -1.01 -5.02
CA GLY A 78 0.15 -0.80 -4.35
C GLY A 78 -0.11 -0.15 -2.99
N TYR A 79 0.45 -0.72 -1.92
CA TYR A 79 0.27 -0.19 -0.57
C TYR A 79 1.60 -0.03 0.16
N LEU A 80 1.90 1.20 0.54
CA LEU A 80 3.06 1.53 1.39
C LEU A 80 2.58 1.92 2.78
N PRO A 81 2.70 1.05 3.80
CA PRO A 81 2.36 1.39 5.18
C PRO A 81 3.40 2.33 5.79
N GLU A 82 3.02 3.06 6.84
CA GLU A 82 3.93 3.92 7.60
C GLU A 82 5.10 3.12 8.20
N ALA A 83 4.80 1.98 8.83
CA ALA A 83 5.80 1.00 9.25
C ALA A 83 6.01 0.00 8.11
N ASN A 84 7.07 0.20 7.34
CA ASN A 84 7.37 -0.61 6.17
C ASN A 84 8.16 -1.88 6.59
N PRO A 85 7.55 -3.09 6.53
CA PRO A 85 8.16 -4.34 6.96
C PRO A 85 9.10 -4.89 5.86
N LEU A 86 10.30 -4.34 5.77
CA LEU A 86 11.32 -4.77 4.80
C LEU A 86 12.14 -5.96 5.34
N TYR A 87 12.59 -6.83 4.44
CA TYR A 87 13.60 -7.85 4.73
C TYR A 87 14.99 -7.20 4.77
N VAL A 88 15.37 -6.74 5.97
CA VAL A 88 16.52 -5.86 6.15
C VAL A 88 17.88 -6.47 5.80
N ASP A 89 17.98 -7.81 5.77
CA ASP A 89 19.21 -8.54 5.40
C ASP A 89 19.40 -8.72 3.89
N MET A 90 18.35 -8.47 3.12
CA MET A 90 18.41 -8.52 1.66
C MET A 90 19.06 -7.25 1.09
N TYR A 91 19.69 -7.40 -0.08
CA TYR A 91 20.09 -6.25 -0.90
C TYR A 91 18.85 -5.61 -1.57
N VAL A 92 18.94 -4.32 -1.90
CA VAL A 92 17.79 -3.60 -2.51
C VAL A 92 17.30 -4.31 -3.79
N ARG A 93 18.20 -4.67 -4.70
CA ARG A 93 17.83 -5.38 -5.94
C ARG A 93 17.22 -6.73 -5.70
N GLU A 94 17.79 -7.49 -4.78
CA GLU A 94 17.31 -8.81 -4.38
C GLU A 94 15.89 -8.73 -3.83
N TYR A 95 15.62 -7.77 -2.95
CA TYR A 95 14.31 -7.53 -2.36
C TYR A 95 13.27 -7.18 -3.44
N LEU A 96 13.59 -6.29 -4.37
CA LEU A 96 12.67 -5.91 -5.44
C LEU A 96 12.38 -7.07 -6.39
N ALA A 97 13.39 -7.88 -6.74
CA ALA A 97 13.20 -9.10 -7.51
C ALA A 97 12.31 -10.12 -6.79
N PHE A 98 12.55 -10.28 -5.48
CA PHE A 98 11.76 -11.18 -4.62
C PHE A 98 10.29 -10.74 -4.55
N VAL A 99 10.01 -9.46 -4.28
CA VAL A 99 8.63 -8.94 -4.24
C VAL A 99 7.94 -9.11 -5.59
N GLY A 100 8.62 -8.78 -6.70
CA GLY A 100 8.06 -8.97 -8.03
C GLY A 100 7.72 -10.44 -8.31
N SER A 101 8.54 -11.39 -7.85
CA SER A 101 8.26 -12.82 -8.01
C SER A 101 7.02 -13.27 -7.23
N ILE A 102 6.80 -12.75 -6.02
CA ILE A 102 5.60 -13.04 -5.22
C ILE A 102 4.32 -12.57 -5.94
N HIS A 103 4.40 -11.43 -6.61
CA HIS A 103 3.27 -10.86 -7.35
C HIS A 103 3.13 -11.40 -8.79
N ASN A 104 3.92 -12.41 -9.17
CA ASN A 104 3.97 -12.97 -10.53
C ASN A 104 4.22 -11.89 -11.60
N ILE A 105 4.95 -10.85 -11.25
CA ILE A 105 5.39 -9.82 -12.19
C ILE A 105 6.69 -10.28 -12.82
N GLU A 106 6.74 -10.31 -14.14
CA GLU A 106 8.00 -10.56 -14.85
C GLU A 106 8.99 -9.43 -14.55
N THR A 107 9.83 -9.65 -13.54
CA THR A 107 10.86 -8.70 -13.13
C THR A 107 12.13 -8.94 -13.95
N SER A 108 12.19 -8.36 -15.15
CA SER A 108 13.45 -8.30 -15.86
C SER A 108 14.44 -7.41 -15.09
N LYS A 109 15.74 -7.70 -15.22
CA LYS A 109 16.79 -6.88 -14.62
C LYS A 109 16.62 -5.40 -15.01
N GLN A 110 16.18 -5.14 -16.24
CA GLN A 110 15.95 -3.79 -16.75
C GLN A 110 14.81 -3.09 -15.97
N LYS A 111 13.68 -3.74 -15.73
CA LYS A 111 12.56 -3.15 -14.94
C LYS A 111 12.97 -2.82 -13.51
N ILE A 112 13.79 -3.67 -12.88
CA ILE A 112 14.33 -3.39 -11.56
C ILE A 112 15.20 -2.13 -11.56
N GLU A 113 16.10 -1.98 -12.54
CA GLU A 113 16.92 -0.78 -12.64
C GLU A 113 16.11 0.48 -12.95
N GLU A 114 15.08 0.38 -13.78
CA GLU A 114 14.16 1.49 -14.08
C GLU A 114 13.44 1.99 -12.82
N ILE A 115 12.89 1.08 -12.00
CA ILE A 115 12.21 1.49 -10.77
C ILE A 115 13.19 2.03 -9.72
N ILE A 116 14.38 1.44 -9.58
CA ILE A 116 15.44 1.93 -8.71
C ILE A 116 15.82 3.37 -9.06
N ASN A 117 15.97 3.66 -10.35
CA ASN A 117 16.26 5.01 -10.82
C ASN A 117 15.10 5.97 -10.56
N THR A 118 13.85 5.54 -10.82
CA THR A 118 12.64 6.34 -10.64
C THR A 118 12.46 6.81 -9.19
N VAL A 119 12.75 5.94 -8.22
CA VAL A 119 12.64 6.28 -6.79
C VAL A 119 13.92 6.88 -6.20
N GLY A 120 14.97 7.08 -7.02
CA GLY A 120 16.25 7.67 -6.61
C GLY A 120 17.05 6.78 -5.65
N LEU A 121 17.15 5.48 -5.95
CA LEU A 121 17.91 4.49 -5.18
C LEU A 121 19.19 4.02 -5.88
N THR A 122 19.58 4.61 -7.00
CA THR A 122 20.68 4.14 -7.85
C THR A 122 22.01 3.93 -7.08
N LEU A 123 22.38 4.88 -6.22
CA LEU A 123 23.60 4.80 -5.39
C LEU A 123 23.48 3.79 -4.24
N GLU A 124 22.26 3.46 -3.83
CA GLU A 124 21.98 2.57 -2.71
C GLU A 124 21.66 1.13 -3.15
N ALA A 125 21.51 0.90 -4.43
CA ALA A 125 20.96 -0.33 -5.00
C ALA A 125 21.77 -1.60 -4.69
N ASN A 126 23.07 -1.47 -4.41
CA ASN A 126 23.97 -2.57 -4.05
C ASN A 126 24.14 -2.74 -2.53
N LYS A 127 23.45 -1.94 -1.72
CA LYS A 127 23.55 -2.04 -0.26
C LYS A 127 22.48 -2.97 0.29
N LYS A 128 22.75 -3.54 1.47
CA LYS A 128 21.72 -4.20 2.27
C LYS A 128 20.73 -3.16 2.78
N ILE A 129 19.46 -3.52 2.86
CA ILE A 129 18.39 -2.64 3.35
C ILE A 129 18.66 -2.19 4.79
N SER A 130 19.30 -3.03 5.62
CA SER A 130 19.73 -2.66 6.97
C SER A 130 20.62 -1.41 7.03
N GLN A 131 21.46 -1.19 6.02
CA GLN A 131 22.42 -0.10 5.93
C GLN A 131 21.79 1.24 5.49
N LEU A 132 20.52 1.22 5.08
CA LEU A 132 19.83 2.39 4.55
C LEU A 132 19.25 3.27 5.67
N SER A 133 19.22 4.58 5.44
CA SER A 133 18.47 5.52 6.27
C SER A 133 16.96 5.23 6.22
N LYS A 134 16.20 5.75 7.20
CA LYS A 134 14.74 5.62 7.22
C LYS A 134 14.10 6.10 5.90
N GLY A 135 14.56 7.22 5.35
CA GLY A 135 14.05 7.77 4.10
C GLY A 135 14.32 6.85 2.90
N TYR A 136 15.52 6.28 2.80
CA TYR A 136 15.82 5.31 1.75
C TYR A 136 15.04 3.99 1.93
N LYS A 137 14.82 3.52 3.14
CA LYS A 137 13.92 2.39 3.42
C LYS A 137 12.49 2.64 2.93
N GLN A 138 11.98 3.87 3.12
CA GLN A 138 10.67 4.24 2.56
C GLN A 138 10.66 4.22 1.03
N ARG A 139 11.73 4.67 0.37
CA ARG A 139 11.85 4.59 -1.09
C ARG A 139 11.91 3.14 -1.60
N VAL A 140 12.56 2.22 -0.85
CA VAL A 140 12.53 0.78 -1.18
C VAL A 140 11.10 0.24 -1.08
N GLY A 141 10.35 0.61 -0.06
CA GLY A 141 8.94 0.23 0.07
C GLY A 141 8.06 0.82 -1.05
N LEU A 142 8.33 2.07 -1.44
CA LEU A 142 7.63 2.69 -2.58
C LEU A 142 7.92 1.97 -3.90
N ALA A 143 9.18 1.56 -4.11
CA ALA A 143 9.57 0.80 -5.29
C ALA A 143 8.92 -0.59 -5.34
N ALA A 144 8.59 -1.17 -4.18
CA ALA A 144 7.96 -2.48 -4.07
C ALA A 144 6.42 -2.41 -4.18
N ALA A 145 5.80 -1.25 -3.93
CA ALA A 145 4.35 -1.02 -4.01
C ALA A 145 3.89 -0.71 -5.44
#